data_cc9f409863b6ae2d739b07437a6dc142
#
_entry.id   cc9f409863b6ae2d739b07437a6dc142
#
_cell.length_a   1.000
_cell.length_b   1.000
_cell.length_c   1.000
_cell.angle_alpha   90.00
_cell.angle_beta   90.00
_cell.angle_gamma   90.00
#
_symmetry.space_group_name_H-M   'P 1'
#
loop_
_entity.id
_entity.type
_entity.pdbx_description
1 polymer ?
#
loop_
_entity_poly.entity_id
_entity_poly.type
_entity_poly.pdbx_seq_one_letter_code
_entity_poly.pdbx_strand_id
1 'polypeptide(L)'
;MKQHVTVVPSDRLIIVDGTPLQFDFPTPEKLHAVQWHEGNGHMEWTDDINHPLAPGDYEADVAPFVALWEAEKARLDEEAAAAEAARIAEYNSEESRAARIRAERDRRLDATTWLVERHKEQTAGNIETSITGEDYAALLTYRQALRDLPQQEGFPWEGPDDPKCPWPDEIRFVAKKSD
;
A
#
# COMPACT_ATOMS: atom_id res chain seq x y z
N MET A 1 33.99 -18.18 -1.27
CA MET A 1 32.63 -17.71 -1.56
C MET A 1 32.62 -17.07 -2.93
N LYS A 2 31.61 -17.38 -3.73
CA LYS A 2 31.37 -16.67 -4.99
C LYS A 2 30.56 -15.41 -4.65
N GLN A 3 31.23 -14.29 -4.46
CA GLN A 3 30.62 -13.04 -4.09
C GLN A 3 31.22 -11.91 -4.93
N HIS A 4 30.37 -11.01 -5.37
CA HIS A 4 30.75 -9.82 -6.11
C HIS A 4 30.55 -8.60 -5.22
N VAL A 5 31.61 -7.84 -5.00
CA VAL A 5 31.55 -6.62 -4.19
C VAL A 5 32.19 -5.48 -4.95
N THR A 6 31.48 -4.38 -5.04
CA THR A 6 32.02 -3.11 -5.54
C THR A 6 31.77 -2.02 -4.52
N VAL A 7 32.82 -1.29 -4.16
CA VAL A 7 32.76 -0.15 -3.25
C VAL A 7 33.25 1.09 -3.97
N VAL A 8 32.46 2.16 -3.97
CA VAL A 8 32.83 3.45 -4.55
C VAL A 8 32.59 4.54 -3.50
N PRO A 9 33.61 4.89 -2.71
CA PRO A 9 33.47 5.84 -1.60
C PRO A 9 32.97 7.22 -2.02
N SER A 10 33.42 7.76 -3.17
CA SER A 10 32.99 9.07 -3.68
C SER A 10 31.49 9.13 -3.93
N ASP A 11 30.87 8.01 -4.28
CA ASP A 11 29.45 7.90 -4.56
C ASP A 11 28.66 7.39 -3.34
N ARG A 12 29.34 7.12 -2.23
CA ARG A 12 28.76 6.51 -1.03
C ARG A 12 28.06 5.18 -1.34
N LEU A 13 28.62 4.41 -2.25
CA LEU A 13 27.99 3.24 -2.86
C LEU A 13 28.74 1.96 -2.49
N ILE A 14 27.98 0.98 -2.01
CA ILE A 14 28.43 -0.42 -1.90
C ILE A 14 27.44 -1.29 -2.67
N ILE A 15 27.97 -2.16 -3.52
CA ILE A 15 27.19 -3.15 -4.27
C ILE A 15 27.65 -4.53 -3.82
N VAL A 16 26.73 -5.36 -3.35
CA VAL A 16 26.97 -6.77 -3.03
C VAL A 16 26.04 -7.62 -3.87
N ASP A 17 26.64 -8.56 -4.63
CA ASP A 17 25.92 -9.48 -5.52
C ASP A 17 24.86 -8.78 -6.41
N GLY A 18 25.21 -7.61 -6.95
CA GLY A 18 24.38 -6.82 -7.84
C GLY A 18 23.33 -5.93 -7.14
N THR A 19 23.24 -5.96 -5.80
CA THR A 19 22.33 -5.10 -5.05
C THR A 19 23.06 -3.84 -4.57
N PRO A 20 22.79 -2.65 -5.11
CA PRO A 20 23.40 -1.40 -4.69
C PRO A 20 22.75 -0.82 -3.45
N LEU A 21 23.53 -0.31 -2.51
CA LEU A 21 23.09 0.57 -1.43
C LEU A 21 23.94 1.83 -1.41
N GLN A 22 23.29 2.97 -1.25
CA GLN A 22 23.93 4.28 -1.19
C GLN A 22 23.68 4.89 0.21
N PHE A 23 24.75 5.02 0.99
CA PHE A 23 24.71 5.53 2.36
C PHE A 23 26.11 6.02 2.79
N ASP A 24 26.19 6.77 3.88
CA ASP A 24 27.46 7.20 4.44
C ASP A 24 28.12 6.05 5.22
N PHE A 25 29.37 5.76 4.89
CA PHE A 25 30.16 4.75 5.58
C PHE A 25 31.64 5.18 5.73
N PRO A 26 32.34 4.71 6.77
CA PRO A 26 33.73 5.01 6.95
C PRO A 26 34.58 4.31 5.89
N THR A 27 35.55 5.04 5.34
CA THR A 27 36.49 4.54 4.35
C THR A 27 37.90 4.99 4.66
N PRO A 28 38.94 4.22 4.29
CA PRO A 28 40.29 4.69 4.31
C PRO A 28 40.48 5.96 3.47
N GLU A 29 41.31 6.88 3.95
CA GLU A 29 41.64 8.08 3.19
C GLU A 29 42.27 7.70 1.84
N LYS A 30 41.80 8.39 0.76
CA LYS A 30 42.28 8.16 -0.61
C LYS A 30 41.86 6.84 -1.27
N LEU A 31 41.07 6.00 -0.61
CA LEU A 31 40.48 4.84 -1.27
C LEU A 31 39.52 5.32 -2.38
N HIS A 32 39.80 4.93 -3.61
CA HIS A 32 38.98 5.24 -4.78
C HIS A 32 37.89 4.19 -5.01
N ALA A 33 38.26 2.92 -5.05
CA ALA A 33 37.32 1.81 -5.19
C ALA A 33 37.87 0.50 -4.60
N VAL A 34 36.96 -0.41 -4.27
CA VAL A 34 37.25 -1.83 -4.05
C VAL A 34 36.41 -2.62 -5.04
N GLN A 35 37.05 -3.54 -5.74
CA GLN A 35 36.41 -4.48 -6.63
C GLN A 35 36.80 -5.90 -6.28
N TRP A 36 35.82 -6.74 -6.01
CA TRP A 36 35.99 -8.13 -5.66
C TRP A 36 35.10 -9.03 -6.49
N HIS A 37 35.66 -10.06 -7.05
CA HIS A 37 34.95 -11.01 -7.89
C HIS A 37 35.43 -12.44 -7.62
N GLU A 38 34.57 -13.26 -7.00
CA GLU A 38 34.75 -14.71 -6.82
C GLU A 38 36.13 -15.15 -6.28
N GLY A 39 36.73 -14.39 -5.37
CA GLY A 39 38.01 -14.75 -4.73
C GLY A 39 39.21 -13.96 -5.22
N ASN A 40 39.07 -13.02 -6.13
CA ASN A 40 40.09 -12.11 -6.58
C ASN A 40 39.52 -10.69 -6.70
N GLY A 41 40.42 -9.70 -6.62
CA GLY A 41 39.96 -8.32 -6.74
C GLY A 41 41.14 -7.35 -6.76
N HIS A 42 40.81 -6.09 -6.53
CA HIS A 42 41.79 -5.04 -6.33
C HIS A 42 41.20 -3.87 -5.55
N MET A 43 42.09 -3.16 -4.84
CA MET A 43 41.80 -1.84 -4.29
C MET A 43 42.44 -0.78 -5.17
N GLU A 44 41.68 0.25 -5.47
CA GLU A 44 42.12 1.42 -6.25
C GLU A 44 42.33 2.60 -5.31
N TRP A 45 43.47 3.30 -5.47
CA TRP A 45 43.82 4.46 -4.67
C TRP A 45 44.06 5.69 -5.55
N THR A 46 43.70 6.88 -5.04
CA THR A 46 43.81 8.12 -5.81
C THR A 46 45.24 8.60 -6.02
N ASP A 47 46.18 8.14 -5.24
CA ASP A 47 47.60 8.61 -5.22
C ASP A 47 48.60 7.48 -5.22
N ASP A 48 48.19 6.24 -5.44
CA ASP A 48 49.04 5.07 -5.46
C ASP A 48 48.63 4.10 -6.58
N ILE A 49 49.37 3.03 -6.74
CA ILE A 49 49.08 1.95 -7.68
C ILE A 49 47.94 1.06 -7.11
N ASN A 50 47.19 0.45 -8.02
CA ASN A 50 46.18 -0.51 -7.64
C ASN A 50 46.82 -1.74 -6.95
N HIS A 51 46.27 -2.12 -5.80
CA HIS A 51 46.71 -3.28 -5.04
C HIS A 51 45.83 -4.49 -5.38
N PRO A 52 46.38 -5.55 -5.97
CA PRO A 52 45.64 -6.77 -6.21
C PRO A 52 45.25 -7.45 -4.90
N LEU A 53 44.04 -8.00 -4.83
CA LEU A 53 43.50 -8.77 -3.71
C LEU A 53 43.46 -10.25 -4.09
N ALA A 54 44.03 -11.09 -3.22
CA ALA A 54 43.95 -12.55 -3.29
C ALA A 54 42.89 -13.09 -2.33
N PRO A 55 42.51 -14.37 -2.38
CA PRO A 55 41.49 -14.94 -1.49
C PRO A 55 41.73 -14.74 0.01
N GLY A 56 43.00 -14.65 0.43
CA GLY A 56 43.39 -14.41 1.83
C GLY A 56 43.13 -12.99 2.33
N ASP A 57 42.95 -12.03 1.44
CA ASP A 57 42.78 -10.61 1.78
C ASP A 57 41.30 -10.25 2.02
N TYR A 58 40.39 -11.16 1.68
CA TYR A 58 38.96 -10.93 1.78
C TYR A 58 38.50 -10.43 3.16
N GLU A 59 38.93 -11.11 4.23
CA GLU A 59 38.49 -10.81 5.60
C GLU A 59 38.97 -9.42 6.09
N ALA A 60 40.14 -8.99 5.61
CA ALA A 60 40.72 -7.71 6.00
C ALA A 60 40.18 -6.53 5.16
N ASP A 61 40.06 -6.73 3.85
CA ASP A 61 39.91 -5.63 2.90
C ASP A 61 38.54 -5.56 2.22
N VAL A 62 37.75 -6.65 2.24
CA VAL A 62 36.44 -6.72 1.59
C VAL A 62 35.31 -6.93 2.59
N ALA A 63 35.44 -7.91 3.49
CA ALA A 63 34.41 -8.27 4.44
C ALA A 63 33.91 -7.10 5.30
N PRO A 64 34.72 -6.13 5.72
CA PRO A 64 34.22 -4.96 6.47
C PRO A 64 33.20 -4.14 5.68
N PHE A 65 33.37 -3.98 4.37
CA PHE A 65 32.40 -3.26 3.53
C PHE A 65 31.12 -4.08 3.32
N VAL A 66 31.24 -5.40 3.21
CA VAL A 66 30.07 -6.29 3.17
C VAL A 66 29.27 -6.19 4.46
N ALA A 67 29.93 -6.19 5.62
CA ALA A 67 29.27 -6.03 6.91
C ALA A 67 28.54 -4.67 7.04
N LEU A 68 29.12 -3.59 6.52
CA LEU A 68 28.46 -2.28 6.46
C LEU A 68 27.23 -2.32 5.56
N TRP A 69 27.33 -2.95 4.40
CA TRP A 69 26.20 -3.13 3.49
C TRP A 69 25.09 -3.99 4.12
N GLU A 70 25.45 -5.09 4.79
CA GLU A 70 24.48 -5.97 5.48
C GLU A 70 23.75 -5.22 6.60
N ALA A 71 24.49 -4.42 7.39
CA ALA A 71 23.90 -3.61 8.46
C ALA A 71 22.91 -2.56 7.91
N GLU A 72 23.30 -1.86 6.85
CA GLU A 72 22.41 -0.87 6.22
C GLU A 72 21.22 -1.53 5.55
N LYS A 73 21.41 -2.67 4.89
CA LYS A 73 20.32 -3.45 4.33
C LYS A 73 19.32 -3.88 5.40
N ALA A 74 19.81 -4.41 6.52
CA ALA A 74 18.96 -4.83 7.64
C ALA A 74 18.16 -3.64 8.21
N ARG A 75 18.79 -2.46 8.37
CA ARG A 75 18.14 -1.24 8.82
C ARG A 75 17.01 -0.81 7.87
N LEU A 76 17.25 -0.83 6.56
CA LEU A 76 16.26 -0.48 5.55
C LEU A 76 15.10 -1.50 5.49
N ASP A 77 15.42 -2.78 5.60
CA ASP A 77 14.41 -3.85 5.63
C ASP A 77 13.50 -3.71 6.88
N GLU A 78 14.07 -3.39 8.04
CA GLU A 78 13.33 -3.13 9.28
C GLU A 78 12.43 -1.88 9.16
N GLU A 79 12.97 -0.80 8.60
CA GLU A 79 12.21 0.44 8.36
C GLU A 79 11.05 0.19 7.40
N ALA A 80 11.28 -0.54 6.31
CA ALA A 80 10.24 -0.91 5.37
C ALA A 80 9.16 -1.80 6.02
N ALA A 81 9.56 -2.76 6.83
CA ALA A 81 8.64 -3.63 7.56
C ALA A 81 7.81 -2.85 8.59
N ALA A 82 8.42 -1.90 9.31
CA ALA A 82 7.73 -1.04 10.27
C ALA A 82 6.72 -0.10 9.56
N ALA A 83 7.10 0.48 8.43
CA ALA A 83 6.23 1.33 7.62
C ALA A 83 5.02 0.54 7.08
N GLU A 84 5.23 -0.69 6.60
CA GLU A 84 4.15 -1.55 6.13
C GLU A 84 3.23 -1.97 7.28
N ALA A 85 3.78 -2.31 8.44
CA ALA A 85 2.99 -2.62 9.64
C ALA A 85 2.12 -1.43 10.07
N ALA A 86 2.68 -0.21 10.05
CA ALA A 86 1.95 1.01 10.36
C ALA A 86 0.83 1.27 9.35
N ARG A 87 1.08 1.06 8.05
CA ARG A 87 0.09 1.18 6.99
C ARG A 87 -1.07 0.19 7.16
N ILE A 88 -0.75 -1.05 7.51
CA ILE A 88 -1.76 -2.08 7.79
C ILE A 88 -2.58 -1.73 9.03
N ALA A 89 -1.92 -1.24 10.10
CA ALA A 89 -2.59 -0.83 11.32
C ALA A 89 -3.55 0.35 11.08
N GLU A 90 -3.12 1.36 10.32
CA GLU A 90 -3.96 2.49 9.92
C GLU A 90 -5.16 2.05 9.07
N TYR A 91 -4.93 1.20 8.07
CA TYR A 91 -6.01 0.64 7.26
C TYR A 91 -7.05 -0.12 8.08
N ASN A 92 -6.60 -0.84 9.12
CA ASN A 92 -7.46 -1.63 10.01
C ASN A 92 -7.95 -0.85 11.23
N SER A 93 -7.60 0.43 11.36
CA SER A 93 -8.10 1.26 12.45
C SER A 93 -9.63 1.37 12.42
N GLU A 94 -10.25 1.57 13.58
CA GLU A 94 -11.69 1.75 13.70
C GLU A 94 -12.17 2.93 12.84
N GLU A 95 -11.41 4.02 12.83
CA GLU A 95 -11.71 5.21 12.05
C GLU A 95 -11.70 4.92 10.54
N SER A 96 -10.66 4.25 10.04
CA SER A 96 -10.54 3.89 8.62
C SER A 96 -11.61 2.90 8.18
N ARG A 97 -11.95 1.91 9.02
CA ARG A 97 -13.06 0.98 8.75
C ARG A 97 -14.39 1.72 8.67
N ALA A 98 -14.64 2.59 9.65
CA ALA A 98 -15.86 3.39 9.68
C ALA A 98 -15.99 4.33 8.47
N ALA A 99 -14.88 4.95 8.06
CA ALA A 99 -14.84 5.81 6.87
C ALA A 99 -15.18 5.02 5.59
N ARG A 100 -14.61 3.82 5.42
CA ARG A 100 -14.90 2.97 4.26
C ARG A 100 -16.37 2.52 4.20
N ILE A 101 -16.95 2.14 5.34
CA ILE A 101 -18.37 1.77 5.40
C ILE A 101 -19.26 2.97 5.06
N ARG A 102 -18.95 4.15 5.60
CA ARG A 102 -19.71 5.38 5.27
C ARG A 102 -19.60 5.72 3.78
N ALA A 103 -18.42 5.61 3.20
CA ALA A 103 -18.23 5.86 1.77
C ALA A 103 -19.05 4.89 0.90
N GLU A 104 -19.06 3.60 1.22
CA GLU A 104 -19.89 2.62 0.49
C GLU A 104 -21.38 2.87 0.69
N ARG A 105 -21.82 3.21 1.92
CA ARG A 105 -23.19 3.64 2.19
C ARG A 105 -23.62 4.83 1.33
N ASP A 106 -22.77 5.85 1.28
CA ASP A 106 -23.05 7.07 0.52
C ASP A 106 -23.14 6.77 -0.97
N ARG A 107 -22.24 5.93 -1.51
CA ARG A 107 -22.30 5.44 -2.88
C ARG A 107 -23.63 4.76 -3.20
N ARG A 108 -24.14 3.91 -2.29
CA ARG A 108 -25.45 3.24 -2.45
C ARG A 108 -26.63 4.21 -2.37
N LEU A 109 -26.54 5.20 -1.48
CA LEU A 109 -27.54 6.28 -1.40
C LEU A 109 -27.59 7.11 -2.69
N ASP A 110 -26.44 7.50 -3.21
CA ASP A 110 -26.31 8.30 -4.42
C ASP A 110 -26.84 7.55 -5.65
N ALA A 111 -26.53 6.26 -5.76
CA ALA A 111 -27.02 5.41 -6.85
C ALA A 111 -28.57 5.38 -6.96
N THR A 112 -29.27 5.68 -5.88
CA THR A 112 -30.75 5.66 -5.83
C THR A 112 -31.39 7.05 -5.74
N THR A 113 -30.62 8.12 -5.62
CA THR A 113 -31.12 9.48 -5.44
C THR A 113 -31.97 9.93 -6.63
N TRP A 114 -31.52 9.68 -7.84
CA TRP A 114 -32.24 10.02 -9.07
C TRP A 114 -33.64 9.38 -9.17
N LEU A 115 -33.81 8.16 -8.63
CA LEU A 115 -35.11 7.49 -8.59
C LEU A 115 -36.10 8.21 -7.65
N VAL A 116 -35.61 8.66 -6.48
CA VAL A 116 -36.41 9.43 -5.52
C VAL A 116 -36.85 10.75 -6.12
N GLU A 117 -35.90 11.47 -6.76
CA GLU A 117 -36.19 12.77 -7.39
C GLU A 117 -37.18 12.60 -8.53
N ARG A 118 -36.91 11.67 -9.44
CA ARG A 118 -37.81 11.38 -10.57
C ARG A 118 -39.21 11.03 -10.11
N HIS A 119 -39.39 10.16 -9.10
CA HIS A 119 -40.71 9.80 -8.59
C HIS A 119 -41.44 11.00 -8.02
N LYS A 120 -40.76 11.87 -7.27
CA LYS A 120 -41.33 13.12 -6.73
C LYS A 120 -41.78 14.08 -7.82
N GLU A 121 -40.95 14.30 -8.83
CA GLU A 121 -41.27 15.18 -9.97
C GLU A 121 -42.48 14.66 -10.77
N GLN A 122 -42.52 13.37 -11.07
CA GLN A 122 -43.62 12.72 -11.78
C GLN A 122 -44.93 12.84 -10.97
N THR A 123 -44.87 12.59 -9.64
CA THR A 123 -46.03 12.73 -8.77
C THR A 123 -46.51 14.17 -8.70
N ALA A 124 -45.62 15.14 -8.53
CA ALA A 124 -45.94 16.56 -8.49
C ALA A 124 -46.51 17.08 -9.82
N GLY A 125 -46.03 16.57 -10.94
CA GLY A 125 -46.51 16.89 -12.28
C GLY A 125 -47.75 16.12 -12.71
N ASN A 126 -48.33 15.27 -11.85
CA ASN A 126 -49.41 14.36 -12.17
C ASN A 126 -49.15 13.50 -13.44
N ILE A 127 -47.89 13.07 -13.58
CA ILE A 127 -47.37 12.23 -14.65
C ILE A 127 -47.30 10.79 -14.12
N GLU A 128 -47.47 9.81 -14.99
CA GLU A 128 -47.33 8.41 -14.63
C GLU A 128 -45.90 8.12 -14.07
N THR A 129 -45.85 7.53 -12.88
CA THR A 129 -44.59 7.29 -12.18
C THR A 129 -43.86 6.08 -12.78
N SER A 130 -42.52 6.19 -12.94
CA SER A 130 -41.65 5.12 -13.49
C SER A 130 -41.54 3.90 -12.58
N ILE A 131 -41.79 4.06 -11.29
CA ILE A 131 -41.89 3.00 -10.28
C ILE A 131 -43.22 3.09 -9.58
N THR A 132 -43.70 1.98 -9.04
CA THR A 132 -44.96 1.94 -8.29
C THR A 132 -44.83 2.66 -6.95
N GLY A 133 -45.95 3.01 -6.32
CA GLY A 133 -45.94 3.56 -4.95
C GLY A 133 -45.37 2.56 -3.92
N GLU A 134 -45.57 1.28 -4.13
CA GLU A 134 -45.01 0.21 -3.29
C GLU A 134 -43.47 0.13 -3.46
N ASP A 135 -42.98 0.15 -4.70
CA ASP A 135 -41.52 0.18 -4.98
C ASP A 135 -40.86 1.45 -4.38
N TYR A 136 -41.57 2.59 -4.46
CA TYR A 136 -41.06 3.82 -3.86
C TYR A 136 -41.00 3.74 -2.33
N ALA A 137 -42.00 3.15 -1.67
CA ALA A 137 -41.95 2.92 -0.23
C ALA A 137 -40.83 1.97 0.17
N ALA A 138 -40.63 0.89 -0.60
CA ALA A 138 -39.48 -0.03 -0.40
C ALA A 138 -38.14 0.68 -0.58
N LEU A 139 -38.03 1.55 -1.60
CA LEU A 139 -36.82 2.38 -1.82
C LEU A 139 -36.51 3.29 -0.62
N LEU A 140 -37.55 3.93 -0.04
CA LEU A 140 -37.33 4.78 1.12
C LEU A 140 -36.91 3.98 2.35
N THR A 141 -37.49 2.78 2.55
CA THR A 141 -37.09 1.86 3.63
C THR A 141 -35.63 1.40 3.48
N TYR A 142 -35.22 1.01 2.27
CA TYR A 142 -33.85 0.68 1.96
C TYR A 142 -32.86 1.81 2.28
N ARG A 143 -33.19 3.02 1.83
CA ARG A 143 -32.38 4.23 2.07
C ARG A 143 -32.29 4.58 3.56
N GLN A 144 -33.38 4.35 4.31
CA GLN A 144 -33.36 4.55 5.76
C GLN A 144 -32.44 3.52 6.44
N ALA A 145 -32.56 2.25 6.09
CA ALA A 145 -31.67 1.21 6.62
C ALA A 145 -30.18 1.52 6.37
N LEU A 146 -29.83 2.07 5.19
CA LEU A 146 -28.47 2.54 4.91
C LEU A 146 -28.05 3.68 5.84
N ARG A 147 -28.93 4.64 6.14
CA ARG A 147 -28.59 5.75 7.04
C ARG A 147 -28.40 5.30 8.48
N ASP A 148 -29.14 4.28 8.90
CA ASP A 148 -29.10 3.75 10.27
C ASP A 148 -27.91 2.79 10.50
N LEU A 149 -27.23 2.35 9.43
CA LEU A 149 -26.13 1.41 9.51
C LEU A 149 -25.03 1.80 10.53
N PRO A 150 -24.58 3.08 10.59
CA PRO A 150 -23.55 3.47 11.55
C PRO A 150 -24.00 3.45 13.03
N GLN A 151 -25.28 3.24 13.28
CA GLN A 151 -25.86 3.20 14.64
C GLN A 151 -26.08 1.76 15.11
N GLN A 152 -25.83 0.77 14.26
CA GLN A 152 -26.04 -0.63 14.57
C GLN A 152 -24.90 -1.22 15.41
N GLU A 153 -25.25 -2.19 16.22
CA GLU A 153 -24.29 -2.93 17.03
C GLU A 153 -23.24 -3.61 16.14
N GLY A 154 -21.98 -3.51 16.55
CA GLY A 154 -20.85 -4.06 15.79
C GLY A 154 -20.20 -3.10 14.80
N PHE A 155 -20.80 -1.92 14.54
CA PHE A 155 -20.15 -0.90 13.71
C PHE A 155 -18.81 -0.47 14.33
N PRO A 156 -17.72 -0.41 13.55
CA PRO A 156 -17.63 -0.50 12.08
C PRO A 156 -17.19 -1.87 11.52
N TRP A 157 -17.56 -2.99 12.11
CA TRP A 157 -17.16 -4.34 11.68
C TRP A 157 -15.70 -4.37 11.13
N GLU A 158 -15.32 -5.36 10.30
CA GLU A 158 -14.01 -5.37 9.65
C GLU A 158 -13.95 -4.52 8.35
N GLY A 159 -15.01 -3.79 8.08
CA GLY A 159 -15.14 -2.92 6.91
C GLY A 159 -16.35 -3.27 6.05
N PRO A 160 -16.47 -2.66 4.85
CA PRO A 160 -17.67 -2.82 4.02
C PRO A 160 -17.87 -4.23 3.46
N ASP A 161 -16.79 -5.03 3.35
CA ASP A 161 -16.81 -6.38 2.81
C ASP A 161 -16.97 -7.45 3.89
N ASP A 162 -17.06 -7.07 5.16
CA ASP A 162 -17.32 -8.01 6.25
C ASP A 162 -18.72 -8.65 6.07
N PRO A 163 -18.83 -9.99 6.03
CA PRO A 163 -20.12 -10.65 5.90
C PRO A 163 -21.07 -10.39 7.08
N LYS A 164 -20.55 -9.89 8.21
CA LYS A 164 -21.36 -9.44 9.35
C LYS A 164 -21.93 -8.04 9.17
N CYS A 165 -21.44 -7.26 8.21
CA CYS A 165 -21.96 -5.94 7.93
C CYS A 165 -23.38 -6.09 7.35
N PRO A 166 -24.43 -5.62 8.06
CA PRO A 166 -25.82 -5.90 7.70
C PRO A 166 -26.30 -4.94 6.61
N TRP A 167 -25.66 -5.00 5.44
CA TRP A 167 -26.13 -4.26 4.29
C TRP A 167 -27.56 -4.66 3.95
N PRO A 168 -28.47 -3.70 3.74
CA PRO A 168 -29.79 -4.04 3.23
C PRO A 168 -29.70 -4.64 1.83
N ASP A 169 -30.61 -5.56 1.52
CA ASP A 169 -30.70 -6.18 0.20
C ASP A 169 -30.89 -5.13 -0.90
N GLU A 170 -30.18 -5.32 -2.01
CA GLU A 170 -30.30 -4.42 -3.16
C GLU A 170 -31.73 -4.46 -3.73
N ILE A 171 -32.31 -3.28 -3.91
CA ILE A 171 -33.64 -3.17 -4.51
C ILE A 171 -33.53 -3.36 -6.02
N ARG A 172 -34.27 -4.35 -6.53
CA ARG A 172 -34.45 -4.56 -7.97
C ARG A 172 -35.84 -4.08 -8.39
N PHE A 173 -35.87 -2.98 -9.11
CA PHE A 173 -37.10 -2.48 -9.69
C PHE A 173 -37.44 -3.27 -10.95
N VAL A 174 -38.62 -3.82 -11.00
CA VAL A 174 -39.18 -4.36 -12.27
C VAL A 174 -39.68 -3.17 -13.07
N ALA A 175 -38.99 -2.88 -14.19
CA ALA A 175 -39.45 -1.85 -15.10
C ALA A 175 -40.91 -2.16 -15.49
N LYS A 176 -41.85 -1.18 -15.29
CA LYS A 176 -43.20 -1.28 -15.83
C LYS A 176 -43.05 -1.52 -17.33
N LYS A 177 -43.62 -2.62 -17.83
CA LYS A 177 -43.82 -2.79 -19.27
C LYS A 177 -44.77 -1.69 -19.70
N SER A 178 -44.31 -0.80 -20.57
CA SER A 178 -45.19 0.08 -21.33
C SER A 178 -46.00 -0.83 -22.26
N ASP A 179 -47.29 -0.94 -22.04
CA ASP A 179 -48.23 -1.54 -23.00
C ASP A 179 -48.38 -0.61 -24.20
#